data_6c38b78646745c69914a7ca688880daa
#
_entry.id   6c38b78646745c69914a7ca688880daa
#
_cell.length_a   1.000
_cell.length_b   1.000
_cell.length_c   1.000
_cell.angle_alpha   90.00
_cell.angle_beta   90.00
_cell.angle_gamma   90.00
#
_symmetry.space_group_name_H-M   'P 1'
#
loop_
_entity.id
_entity.type
_entity.pdbx_description
1 polymer ?
#
loop_
_entity_poly.entity_id
_entity_poly.type
_entity_poly.pdbx_seq_one_letter_code
_entity_poly.pdbx_strand_id
1 'polypeptide(L)'
;MLRYLPVRKIHARQVLDSRGNPTVEAEVTVGEGIVGINGFTGRAMVPSGASTGKFEAVELRDGNHEEYLGQSVKKAVENINTRLADAIIGENALNQAWIDRLILDTDGTENKSSAGANATLAVSLATARAAAGALRIPLYQYLGGCHTTKLPVPMMNILNGGKHADNTVDLQEFMIMPAGAGCLEKGIRMCAEIYQHLKLLLREKGLSTAIGDEGGFAPDLADSR
;
A
#
# COMPACT_ATOMS: atom_id res chain seq x y z
N MET A 1 21.22 -4.33 25.20
CA MET A 1 19.85 -4.42 24.64
C MET A 1 19.47 -3.04 24.12
N LEU A 2 19.13 -2.93 22.83
CA LEU A 2 18.73 -1.65 22.21
C LEU A 2 17.35 -1.26 22.78
N ARG A 3 17.28 -0.20 23.59
CA ARG A 3 16.04 0.30 24.20
C ARG A 3 15.49 1.55 23.52
N TYR A 4 16.33 2.23 22.75
CA TYR A 4 16.01 3.50 22.14
C TYR A 4 16.69 3.59 20.76
N LEU A 5 15.89 3.82 19.72
CA LEU A 5 16.32 3.92 18.34
C LEU A 5 15.75 5.21 17.74
N PRO A 6 16.44 6.35 17.87
CA PRO A 6 15.86 7.62 17.44
C PRO A 6 15.69 7.70 15.93
N VAL A 7 14.59 8.29 15.50
CA VAL A 7 14.42 8.79 14.13
C VAL A 7 15.39 9.95 13.94
N ARG A 8 16.20 9.91 12.88
CA ARG A 8 17.23 10.92 12.61
C ARG A 8 16.93 11.75 11.38
N LYS A 9 16.32 11.16 10.38
CA LYS A 9 16.02 11.84 9.13
C LYS A 9 14.75 11.28 8.51
N ILE A 10 13.98 12.16 7.93
CA ILE A 10 12.84 11.81 7.08
C ILE A 10 13.01 12.55 5.76
N HIS A 11 12.75 11.86 4.67
CA HIS A 11 12.71 12.44 3.34
C HIS A 11 11.61 11.79 2.53
N ALA A 12 10.79 12.61 1.89
CA ALA A 12 9.74 12.13 1.00
C ALA A 12 9.87 12.74 -0.39
N ARG A 13 9.35 12.02 -1.37
CA ARG A 13 9.27 12.44 -2.76
C ARG A 13 8.02 11.90 -3.42
N GLN A 14 7.61 12.56 -4.48
CA GLN A 14 6.61 12.05 -5.41
C GLN A 14 7.26 11.02 -6.34
N VAL A 15 6.59 9.88 -6.52
CA VAL A 15 6.95 8.83 -7.48
C VAL A 15 5.72 8.44 -8.28
N LEU A 16 5.84 7.59 -9.30
CA LEU A 16 4.70 7.09 -10.06
C LEU A 16 4.37 5.65 -9.67
N ASP A 17 3.08 5.36 -9.60
CA ASP A 17 2.58 3.99 -9.42
C ASP A 17 2.59 3.20 -10.75
N SER A 18 2.14 1.95 -10.73
CA SER A 18 2.09 1.08 -11.91
C SER A 18 1.12 1.54 -13.00
N ARG A 19 0.21 2.47 -12.67
CA ARG A 19 -0.74 3.09 -13.62
C ARG A 19 -0.27 4.44 -14.13
N GLY A 20 0.90 4.91 -13.69
CA GLY A 20 1.45 6.22 -14.04
C GLY A 20 0.89 7.39 -13.23
N ASN A 21 0.15 7.11 -12.14
CA ASN A 21 -0.35 8.14 -11.24
C ASN A 21 0.69 8.50 -10.18
N PRO A 22 0.82 9.78 -9.80
CA PRO A 22 1.68 10.19 -8.70
C PRO A 22 1.27 9.55 -7.38
N THR A 23 2.25 9.12 -6.61
CA THR A 23 2.09 8.68 -5.23
C THR A 23 3.27 9.12 -4.37
N VAL A 24 3.17 8.87 -3.05
CA VAL A 24 4.16 9.29 -2.08
C VAL A 24 5.12 8.15 -1.77
N GLU A 25 6.42 8.43 -1.81
CA GLU A 25 7.45 7.60 -1.21
C GLU A 25 8.10 8.35 -0.04
N ALA A 26 8.23 7.69 1.11
CA ALA A 26 8.97 8.20 2.27
C ALA A 26 10.15 7.30 2.63
N GLU A 27 11.23 7.93 3.06
CA GLU A 27 12.42 7.30 3.66
C GLU A 27 12.59 7.81 5.08
N VAL A 28 12.74 6.89 6.03
CA VAL A 28 13.01 7.19 7.43
C VAL A 28 14.32 6.54 7.83
N THR A 29 15.28 7.35 8.30
CA THR A 29 16.57 6.89 8.82
C THR A 29 16.57 6.91 10.34
N VAL A 30 16.98 5.81 10.95
CA VAL A 30 17.02 5.61 12.41
C VAL A 30 18.40 5.22 12.89
N GLY A 31 18.73 5.55 14.14
CA GLY A 31 19.94 5.07 14.83
C GLY A 31 21.27 5.68 14.36
N GLU A 32 21.28 6.53 13.35
CA GLU A 32 22.49 7.23 12.90
C GLU A 32 23.09 8.08 14.03
N GLY A 33 24.42 8.02 14.19
CA GLY A 33 25.13 8.73 15.26
C GLY A 33 25.14 8.04 16.62
N ILE A 34 24.57 6.84 16.75
CA ILE A 34 24.73 5.99 17.94
C ILE A 34 26.00 5.15 17.77
N VAL A 35 26.87 5.14 18.78
CA VAL A 35 28.12 4.35 18.76
C VAL A 35 27.80 2.88 18.54
N GLY A 36 28.42 2.27 17.53
CA GLY A 36 28.23 0.86 17.17
C GLY A 36 26.96 0.57 16.36
N ILE A 37 26.19 1.58 15.97
CA ILE A 37 25.02 1.44 15.10
C ILE A 37 25.24 2.25 13.82
N ASN A 38 25.34 1.55 12.69
CA ASN A 38 25.17 2.19 11.39
C ASN A 38 23.71 2.57 11.22
N GLY A 39 23.41 3.75 10.69
CA GLY A 39 22.02 4.15 10.44
C GLY A 39 21.29 3.14 9.56
N PHE A 40 20.02 2.91 9.86
CA PHE A 40 19.12 2.06 9.05
C PHE A 40 18.05 2.92 8.40
N THR A 41 17.86 2.75 7.10
CA THR A 41 16.83 3.47 6.35
C THR A 41 15.73 2.50 5.93
N GLY A 42 14.50 2.78 6.36
CA GLY A 42 13.28 2.16 5.86
C GLY A 42 12.66 3.04 4.78
N ARG A 43 12.16 2.42 3.72
CA ARG A 43 11.51 3.09 2.60
C ARG A 43 10.14 2.48 2.34
N ALA A 44 9.13 3.32 2.14
CA ALA A 44 7.78 2.89 1.80
C ALA A 44 7.16 3.79 0.75
N MET A 45 6.52 3.18 -0.24
CA MET A 45 5.62 3.82 -1.19
C MET A 45 4.19 3.47 -0.81
N VAL A 46 3.29 4.44 -0.93
CA VAL A 46 1.88 4.23 -0.58
C VAL A 46 1.10 3.83 -1.82
N PRO A 47 0.43 2.67 -1.82
CA PRO A 47 -0.44 2.30 -2.91
C PRO A 47 -1.68 3.21 -2.94
N SER A 48 -2.16 3.52 -4.17
CA SER A 48 -3.41 4.22 -4.40
C SER A 48 -4.46 3.24 -4.91
N GLY A 49 -5.67 3.29 -4.35
CA GLY A 49 -6.79 2.47 -4.82
C GLY A 49 -7.31 2.91 -6.19
N ALA A 50 -7.99 2.01 -6.90
CA ALA A 50 -8.70 2.34 -8.14
C ALA A 50 -10.07 2.98 -7.86
N SER A 51 -10.65 2.71 -6.71
CA SER A 51 -11.90 3.30 -6.22
C SER A 51 -11.74 3.75 -4.76
N THR A 52 -12.59 4.66 -4.30
CA THR A 52 -12.60 5.17 -2.92
C THR A 52 -13.93 4.91 -2.26
N GLY A 53 -13.90 4.41 -1.03
CA GLY A 53 -15.08 4.25 -0.18
C GLY A 53 -15.48 5.54 0.54
N LYS A 54 -16.75 5.64 0.93
CA LYS A 54 -17.29 6.83 1.63
C LYS A 54 -16.58 7.13 2.96
N PHE A 55 -16.05 6.11 3.63
CA PHE A 55 -15.44 6.20 4.96
C PHE A 55 -13.91 6.03 4.92
N GLU A 56 -13.33 5.98 3.73
CA GLU A 56 -11.87 5.95 3.60
C GLU A 56 -11.24 7.27 4.05
N ALA A 57 -10.02 7.15 4.58
CA ALA A 57 -9.20 8.31 4.85
C ALA A 57 -8.80 9.03 3.54
N VAL A 58 -8.66 10.34 3.60
CA VAL A 58 -8.44 11.18 2.42
C VAL A 58 -7.01 11.02 1.89
N GLU A 59 -6.88 10.55 0.67
CA GLU A 59 -5.64 10.65 -0.09
C GLU A 59 -5.49 12.11 -0.58
N LEU A 60 -4.50 12.82 -0.05
CA LEU A 60 -4.31 14.24 -0.37
C LEU A 60 -3.72 14.39 -1.77
N ARG A 61 -4.48 15.03 -2.66
CA ARG A 61 -4.11 15.42 -4.02
C ARG A 61 -4.02 16.93 -4.13
N ASP A 62 -3.13 17.43 -5.00
CA ASP A 62 -2.88 18.87 -5.12
C ASP A 62 -4.03 19.63 -5.81
N GLY A 63 -4.76 18.95 -6.71
CA GLY A 63 -5.88 19.50 -7.47
C GLY A 63 -5.45 20.51 -8.56
N ASN A 64 -4.15 20.69 -8.82
CA ASN A 64 -3.67 21.52 -9.91
C ASN A 64 -3.71 20.75 -11.23
N HIS A 65 -4.66 21.05 -12.09
CA HIS A 65 -4.87 20.36 -13.36
C HIS A 65 -3.74 20.54 -14.38
N GLU A 66 -2.84 21.50 -14.19
CA GLU A 66 -1.65 21.68 -15.05
C GLU A 66 -0.60 20.59 -14.80
N GLU A 67 -0.66 19.91 -13.64
CA GLU A 67 0.26 18.83 -13.27
C GLU A 67 -0.52 17.54 -13.03
N TYR A 68 -0.19 16.48 -13.77
CA TYR A 68 -0.78 15.15 -13.63
C TYR A 68 -2.32 15.18 -13.55
N LEU A 69 -2.97 16.07 -14.28
CA LEU A 69 -4.43 16.24 -14.29
C LEU A 69 -5.04 16.46 -12.88
N GLY A 70 -4.29 17.11 -11.99
CA GLY A 70 -4.70 17.35 -10.60
C GLY A 70 -4.30 16.26 -9.61
N GLN A 71 -3.69 15.17 -10.08
CA GLN A 71 -3.34 14.00 -9.26
C GLN A 71 -1.98 14.10 -8.56
N SER A 72 -1.25 15.23 -8.70
CA SER A 72 0.02 15.46 -8.01
C SER A 72 -0.14 15.34 -6.47
N VAL A 73 0.94 14.97 -5.77
CA VAL A 73 0.95 14.75 -4.30
C VAL A 73 2.02 15.60 -3.59
N LYS A 74 2.41 16.73 -4.18
CA LYS A 74 3.47 17.60 -3.65
C LYS A 74 3.13 18.15 -2.25
N LYS A 75 1.84 18.49 -1.98
CA LYS A 75 1.39 18.93 -0.64
C LYS A 75 1.58 17.83 0.40
N ALA A 76 1.26 16.58 0.07
CA ALA A 76 1.47 15.45 0.96
C ALA A 76 2.98 15.23 1.22
N VAL A 77 3.82 15.33 0.18
CA VAL A 77 5.29 15.28 0.30
C VAL A 77 5.82 16.41 1.18
N GLU A 78 5.34 17.63 1.02
CA GLU A 78 5.71 18.77 1.86
C GLU A 78 5.31 18.54 3.32
N ASN A 79 4.09 18.07 3.58
CA ASN A 79 3.64 17.72 4.93
C ASN A 79 4.55 16.69 5.61
N ILE A 80 5.07 15.71 4.86
CA ILE A 80 6.04 14.75 5.40
C ILE A 80 7.36 15.42 5.73
N ASN A 81 7.91 16.20 4.77
CA ASN A 81 9.24 16.80 4.90
C ASN A 81 9.29 17.94 5.94
N THR A 82 8.14 18.40 6.41
CA THR A 82 8.01 19.47 7.41
C THR A 82 7.28 18.97 8.66
N ARG A 83 5.97 19.07 8.71
CA ARG A 83 5.13 18.83 9.90
C ARG A 83 5.31 17.45 10.53
N LEU A 84 5.28 16.38 9.72
CA LEU A 84 5.44 15.01 10.23
C LEU A 84 6.90 14.73 10.62
N ALA A 85 7.86 15.30 9.89
CA ALA A 85 9.27 15.19 10.25
C ALA A 85 9.53 15.86 11.61
N ASP A 86 9.04 17.08 11.81
CA ASP A 86 9.22 17.82 13.08
C ASP A 86 8.60 17.07 14.27
N ALA A 87 7.48 16.37 14.04
CA ALA A 87 6.78 15.64 15.09
C ALA A 87 7.52 14.36 15.56
N ILE A 88 8.26 13.67 14.67
CA ILE A 88 8.82 12.36 14.98
C ILE A 88 10.35 12.28 14.96
N ILE A 89 11.06 13.29 14.46
CA ILE A 89 12.54 13.33 14.57
C ILE A 89 12.94 13.39 16.04
N GLY A 90 13.84 12.48 16.44
CA GLY A 90 14.24 12.28 17.83
C GLY A 90 13.45 11.18 18.54
N GLU A 91 12.26 10.87 18.14
CA GLU A 91 11.39 9.87 18.76
C GLU A 91 11.90 8.44 18.57
N ASN A 92 11.49 7.55 19.47
CA ASN A 92 11.92 6.15 19.46
C ASN A 92 11.16 5.33 18.42
N ALA A 93 11.79 5.02 17.29
CA ALA A 93 11.22 4.20 16.22
C ALA A 93 10.80 2.78 16.63
N LEU A 94 11.30 2.25 17.76
CA LEU A 94 10.87 0.95 18.30
C LEU A 94 9.47 1.00 18.94
N ASN A 95 8.94 2.18 19.20
CA ASN A 95 7.60 2.36 19.73
C ASN A 95 6.66 2.80 18.61
N GLN A 96 6.31 1.86 17.72
CA GLN A 96 5.45 2.12 16.55
C GLN A 96 4.13 2.78 16.93
N ALA A 97 3.49 2.32 17.99
CA ALA A 97 2.20 2.88 18.44
C ALA A 97 2.32 4.37 18.85
N TRP A 98 3.44 4.76 19.43
CA TRP A 98 3.71 6.15 19.76
C TRP A 98 3.99 7.00 18.52
N ILE A 99 4.80 6.48 17.59
CA ILE A 99 5.04 7.14 16.29
C ILE A 99 3.72 7.37 15.55
N ASP A 100 2.88 6.34 15.44
CA ASP A 100 1.58 6.45 14.77
C ASP A 100 0.66 7.46 15.48
N ARG A 101 0.70 7.52 16.81
CA ARG A 101 -0.05 8.50 17.59
C ARG A 101 0.40 9.93 17.28
N LEU A 102 1.70 10.19 17.25
CA LEU A 102 2.24 11.52 16.92
C LEU A 102 1.85 11.95 15.49
N ILE A 103 1.90 11.02 14.53
CA ILE A 103 1.48 11.25 13.14
C ILE A 103 0.00 11.64 13.10
N LEU A 104 -0.87 10.91 13.82
CA LEU A 104 -2.30 11.19 13.87
C LEU A 104 -2.63 12.49 14.58
N ASP A 105 -1.95 12.79 15.68
CA ASP A 105 -2.14 14.04 16.42
C ASP A 105 -1.65 15.26 15.60
N THR A 106 -0.62 15.08 14.78
CA THR A 106 -0.12 16.12 13.86
C THR A 106 -1.10 16.38 12.71
N ASP A 107 -1.77 15.35 12.19
CA ASP A 107 -2.87 15.53 11.22
C ASP A 107 -4.06 16.22 11.89
N GLY A 108 -4.50 15.74 13.04
CA GLY A 108 -5.55 16.30 13.87
C GLY A 108 -6.97 16.15 13.32
N THR A 109 -7.15 15.45 12.18
CA THR A 109 -8.48 15.23 11.56
C THR A 109 -8.88 13.75 11.62
N GLU A 110 -10.18 13.49 11.69
CA GLU A 110 -10.70 12.11 11.74
C GLU A 110 -10.30 11.29 10.49
N ASN A 111 -10.40 11.91 9.32
CA ASN A 111 -10.18 11.27 8.02
C ASN A 111 -8.81 11.54 7.39
N LYS A 112 -7.83 12.06 8.14
CA LYS A 112 -6.46 12.40 7.70
C LYS A 112 -6.42 13.42 6.55
N SER A 113 -7.38 14.33 6.49
CA SER A 113 -7.48 15.30 5.39
C SER A 113 -6.47 16.45 5.49
N SER A 114 -5.84 16.68 6.64
CA SER A 114 -4.89 17.76 6.86
C SER A 114 -3.49 17.44 6.34
N ALA A 115 -2.93 16.30 6.72
CA ALA A 115 -1.62 15.85 6.23
C ALA A 115 -1.75 14.96 4.98
N GLY A 116 -2.82 14.21 4.89
CA GLY A 116 -3.10 13.20 3.88
C GLY A 116 -2.86 11.78 4.39
N ALA A 117 -3.78 10.86 4.09
CA ALA A 117 -3.62 9.45 4.43
C ALA A 117 -2.38 8.84 3.75
N ASN A 118 -2.08 9.27 2.53
CA ASN A 118 -0.87 8.90 1.80
C ASN A 118 0.40 9.37 2.54
N ALA A 119 0.41 10.58 3.11
CA ALA A 119 1.55 11.06 3.90
C ALA A 119 1.69 10.29 5.22
N THR A 120 0.61 10.14 5.98
CA THR A 120 0.64 9.48 7.30
C THR A 120 1.04 8.01 7.18
N LEU A 121 0.50 7.29 6.20
CA LEU A 121 0.82 5.88 5.96
C LEU A 121 2.25 5.68 5.47
N ALA A 122 2.76 6.55 4.57
CA ALA A 122 4.12 6.46 4.08
C ALA A 122 5.15 6.54 5.22
N VAL A 123 4.97 7.49 6.14
CA VAL A 123 5.88 7.69 7.28
C VAL A 123 5.78 6.54 8.27
N SER A 124 4.57 6.09 8.61
CA SER A 124 4.34 4.94 9.51
C SER A 124 5.04 3.67 9.00
N LEU A 125 4.80 3.30 7.74
CA LEU A 125 5.39 2.12 7.12
C LEU A 125 6.92 2.23 6.97
N ALA A 126 7.44 3.40 6.59
CA ALA A 126 8.88 3.62 6.47
C ALA A 126 9.58 3.48 7.83
N THR A 127 8.95 3.99 8.91
CA THR A 127 9.46 3.86 10.29
C THR A 127 9.48 2.39 10.73
N ALA A 128 8.40 1.64 10.50
CA ALA A 128 8.34 0.22 10.81
C ALA A 128 9.44 -0.58 10.08
N ARG A 129 9.68 -0.28 8.80
CA ARG A 129 10.75 -0.91 8.01
C ARG A 129 12.14 -0.57 8.52
N ALA A 130 12.37 0.70 8.90
CA ALA A 130 13.65 1.11 9.49
C ALA A 130 13.91 0.39 10.82
N ALA A 131 12.91 0.31 11.69
CA ALA A 131 12.98 -0.39 12.97
C ALA A 131 13.23 -1.89 12.79
N ALA A 132 12.50 -2.56 11.91
CA ALA A 132 12.69 -3.97 11.57
C ALA A 132 14.10 -4.24 11.04
N GLY A 133 14.61 -3.38 10.13
CA GLY A 133 15.97 -3.46 9.61
C GLY A 133 17.03 -3.30 10.69
N ALA A 134 16.86 -2.35 11.60
CA ALA A 134 17.77 -2.13 12.74
C ALA A 134 17.81 -3.34 13.70
N LEU A 135 16.66 -4.01 13.89
CA LEU A 135 16.54 -5.23 14.70
C LEU A 135 16.99 -6.48 13.93
N ARG A 136 17.25 -6.38 12.62
CA ARG A 136 17.60 -7.49 11.73
C ARG A 136 16.54 -8.60 11.70
N ILE A 137 15.27 -8.21 11.77
CA ILE A 137 14.13 -9.12 11.64
C ILE A 137 13.26 -8.72 10.44
N PRO A 138 12.57 -9.67 9.78
CA PRO A 138 11.65 -9.35 8.70
C PRO A 138 10.49 -8.47 9.18
N LEU A 139 9.97 -7.60 8.30
CA LEU A 139 8.87 -6.70 8.64
C LEU A 139 7.62 -7.43 9.14
N TYR A 140 7.28 -8.58 8.53
CA TYR A 140 6.13 -9.38 8.97
C TYR A 140 6.25 -9.84 10.43
N GLN A 141 7.47 -10.18 10.85
CA GLN A 141 7.76 -10.61 12.22
C GLN A 141 7.77 -9.41 13.19
N TYR A 142 8.27 -8.25 12.73
CA TYR A 142 8.23 -7.02 13.51
C TYR A 142 6.79 -6.59 13.84
N LEU A 143 5.90 -6.65 12.84
CA LEU A 143 4.50 -6.25 12.99
C LEU A 143 3.64 -7.32 13.69
N GLY A 144 3.85 -8.58 13.35
CA GLY A 144 2.98 -9.68 13.81
C GLY A 144 3.50 -10.46 15.02
N GLY A 145 4.75 -10.19 15.46
CA GLY A 145 5.37 -10.86 16.58
C GLY A 145 5.87 -12.28 16.29
N CYS A 146 6.24 -13.02 17.34
CA CYS A 146 6.88 -14.33 17.23
C CYS A 146 5.97 -15.46 16.70
N HIS A 147 4.66 -15.26 16.69
CA HIS A 147 3.70 -16.27 16.20
C HIS A 147 3.29 -16.10 14.73
N THR A 148 3.90 -15.19 14.00
CA THR A 148 3.60 -14.90 12.60
C THR A 148 4.22 -15.97 11.68
N THR A 149 3.67 -17.17 11.69
CA THR A 149 4.21 -18.33 10.96
C THR A 149 3.31 -18.83 9.84
N LYS A 150 2.09 -18.28 9.70
CA LYS A 150 1.12 -18.73 8.71
C LYS A 150 0.99 -17.70 7.57
N LEU A 151 1.12 -18.18 6.35
CA LEU A 151 0.75 -17.40 5.16
C LEU A 151 -0.77 -17.38 5.00
N PRO A 152 -1.37 -16.25 4.60
CA PRO A 152 -2.79 -16.18 4.31
C PRO A 152 -3.13 -17.00 3.06
N VAL A 153 -4.38 -17.46 2.96
CA VAL A 153 -4.90 -17.98 1.70
C VAL A 153 -4.98 -16.82 0.71
N PRO A 154 -4.38 -16.93 -0.49
CA PRO A 154 -4.44 -15.86 -1.46
C PRO A 154 -5.86 -15.66 -1.98
N MET A 155 -6.24 -14.39 -2.15
CA MET A 155 -7.42 -13.98 -2.91
C MET A 155 -6.95 -13.39 -4.24
N MET A 156 -7.44 -13.94 -5.35
CA MET A 156 -7.02 -13.48 -6.68
C MET A 156 -8.23 -13.01 -7.47
N ASN A 157 -8.19 -11.77 -7.91
CA ASN A 157 -9.18 -11.20 -8.79
C ASN A 157 -8.97 -11.74 -10.21
N ILE A 158 -10.00 -12.36 -10.79
CA ILE A 158 -9.93 -12.99 -12.12
C ILE A 158 -10.86 -12.33 -13.15
N LEU A 159 -11.88 -11.58 -12.70
CA LEU A 159 -12.80 -10.86 -13.57
C LEU A 159 -13.23 -9.55 -12.92
N ASN A 160 -13.22 -8.49 -13.70
CA ASN A 160 -13.56 -7.13 -13.30
C ASN A 160 -14.83 -6.62 -13.96
N GLY A 161 -15.54 -5.74 -13.25
CA GLY A 161 -16.66 -4.96 -13.75
C GLY A 161 -16.84 -3.67 -12.95
N GLY A 162 -17.99 -3.05 -13.01
CA GLY A 162 -18.32 -1.83 -12.30
C GLY A 162 -17.30 -0.71 -12.56
N LYS A 163 -16.74 -0.12 -11.51
CA LYS A 163 -15.72 0.93 -11.60
C LYS A 163 -14.34 0.44 -12.03
N HIS A 164 -14.08 -0.87 -11.97
CA HIS A 164 -12.76 -1.45 -12.26
C HIS A 164 -12.61 -1.90 -13.73
N ALA A 165 -13.65 -1.75 -14.54
CA ALA A 165 -13.63 -2.05 -15.97
C ALA A 165 -14.72 -1.27 -16.71
N ASP A 166 -14.42 -0.87 -17.94
CA ASP A 166 -15.38 -0.27 -18.85
C ASP A 166 -16.12 -1.40 -19.64
N ASN A 167 -17.07 -2.03 -18.96
CA ASN A 167 -17.85 -3.14 -19.49
C ASN A 167 -19.29 -3.17 -18.91
N THR A 168 -20.07 -4.17 -19.28
CA THR A 168 -21.49 -4.32 -18.89
C THR A 168 -21.70 -5.03 -17.56
N VAL A 169 -20.65 -5.44 -16.85
CA VAL A 169 -20.72 -6.18 -15.58
C VAL A 169 -20.85 -5.22 -14.41
N ASP A 170 -21.91 -5.31 -13.61
CA ASP A 170 -22.15 -4.41 -12.48
C ASP A 170 -21.24 -4.67 -11.26
N LEU A 171 -20.85 -5.94 -11.03
CA LEU A 171 -19.99 -6.31 -9.90
C LEU A 171 -18.55 -5.94 -10.19
N GLN A 172 -17.87 -5.26 -9.24
CA GLN A 172 -16.52 -4.75 -9.43
C GLN A 172 -15.48 -5.85 -9.56
N GLU A 173 -15.63 -6.94 -8.78
CA GLU A 173 -14.60 -7.97 -8.66
C GLU A 173 -15.22 -9.36 -8.50
N PHE A 174 -14.58 -10.35 -9.13
CA PHE A 174 -14.82 -11.77 -8.88
C PHE A 174 -13.50 -12.42 -8.49
N MET A 175 -13.42 -12.83 -7.24
CA MET A 175 -12.21 -13.38 -6.66
C MET A 175 -12.31 -14.88 -6.44
N ILE A 176 -11.18 -15.57 -6.61
CA ILE A 176 -11.03 -16.98 -6.25
C ILE A 176 -10.12 -17.13 -5.05
N MET A 177 -10.43 -18.11 -4.18
CA MET A 177 -9.66 -18.46 -3.01
C MET A 177 -9.37 -19.96 -2.99
N PRO A 178 -8.10 -20.41 -3.07
CA PRO A 178 -7.76 -21.83 -3.09
C PRO A 178 -7.71 -22.44 -1.67
N ALA A 179 -8.80 -22.34 -0.91
CA ALA A 179 -8.85 -22.71 0.51
C ALA A 179 -8.44 -24.17 0.80
N GLY A 180 -8.67 -25.11 -0.15
CA GLY A 180 -8.31 -26.52 -0.04
C GLY A 180 -6.92 -26.90 -0.52
N ALA A 181 -6.04 -25.94 -0.87
CA ALA A 181 -4.77 -26.24 -1.55
C ALA A 181 -3.72 -26.93 -0.66
N GLY A 182 -3.83 -26.83 0.67
CA GLY A 182 -2.90 -27.41 1.64
C GLY A 182 -1.56 -26.68 1.78
N CYS A 183 -1.08 -25.96 0.76
CA CYS A 183 0.07 -25.05 0.85
C CYS A 183 -0.04 -23.92 -0.17
N LEU A 184 0.72 -22.82 0.08
CA LEU A 184 0.67 -21.61 -0.75
C LEU A 184 1.07 -21.90 -2.21
N GLU A 185 2.13 -22.67 -2.45
CA GLU A 185 2.60 -23.02 -3.80
C GLU A 185 1.48 -23.66 -4.64
N LYS A 186 0.79 -24.67 -4.09
CA LYS A 186 -0.36 -25.30 -4.75
C LYS A 186 -1.50 -24.32 -4.96
N GLY A 187 -1.77 -23.45 -3.98
CA GLY A 187 -2.80 -22.42 -4.09
C GLY A 187 -2.54 -21.44 -5.24
N ILE A 188 -1.32 -20.92 -5.34
CA ILE A 188 -0.92 -20.04 -6.44
C ILE A 188 -1.07 -20.75 -7.79
N ARG A 189 -0.59 -22.01 -7.89
CA ARG A 189 -0.73 -22.80 -9.11
C ARG A 189 -2.20 -22.99 -9.53
N MET A 190 -3.06 -23.38 -8.59
CA MET A 190 -4.50 -23.55 -8.85
C MET A 190 -5.13 -22.26 -9.40
N CYS A 191 -4.84 -21.13 -8.77
CA CYS A 191 -5.35 -19.83 -9.23
C CYS A 191 -4.84 -19.47 -10.63
N ALA A 192 -3.56 -19.69 -10.90
CA ALA A 192 -2.97 -19.42 -12.22
C ALA A 192 -3.59 -20.31 -13.30
N GLU A 193 -3.78 -21.61 -13.02
CA GLU A 193 -4.42 -22.56 -13.93
C GLU A 193 -5.90 -22.14 -14.22
N ILE A 194 -6.67 -21.78 -13.19
CA ILE A 194 -8.03 -21.28 -13.34
C ILE A 194 -8.04 -20.01 -14.21
N TYR A 195 -7.15 -19.06 -13.95
CA TYR A 195 -7.05 -17.82 -14.72
C TYR A 195 -6.76 -18.08 -16.21
N GLN A 196 -5.84 -19.01 -16.51
CA GLN A 196 -5.54 -19.37 -17.90
C GLN A 196 -6.70 -20.12 -18.56
N HIS A 197 -7.38 -21.02 -17.85
CA HIS A 197 -8.59 -21.66 -18.37
C HIS A 197 -9.73 -20.66 -18.64
N LEU A 198 -9.95 -19.69 -17.74
CA LEU A 198 -10.91 -18.62 -17.97
C LEU A 198 -10.56 -17.83 -19.24
N LYS A 199 -9.28 -17.53 -19.47
CA LYS A 199 -8.83 -16.86 -20.69
C LYS A 199 -9.19 -17.63 -21.96
N LEU A 200 -8.97 -18.96 -21.95
CA LEU A 200 -9.32 -19.81 -23.07
C LEU A 200 -10.83 -19.83 -23.31
N LEU A 201 -11.63 -20.00 -22.24
CA LEU A 201 -13.08 -20.01 -22.31
C LEU A 201 -13.66 -18.69 -22.87
N LEU A 202 -13.12 -17.56 -22.44
CA LEU A 202 -13.54 -16.25 -22.96
C LEU A 202 -13.25 -16.13 -24.46
N ARG A 203 -12.07 -16.58 -24.90
CA ARG A 203 -11.70 -16.58 -26.33
C ARG A 203 -12.60 -17.50 -27.17
N GLU A 204 -12.90 -18.69 -26.68
CA GLU A 204 -13.81 -19.63 -27.34
C GLU A 204 -15.22 -19.06 -27.52
N LYS A 205 -15.66 -18.23 -26.56
CA LYS A 205 -16.92 -17.51 -26.62
C LYS A 205 -16.86 -16.20 -27.43
N GLY A 206 -15.69 -15.84 -28.00
CA GLY A 206 -15.50 -14.59 -28.73
C GLY A 206 -15.51 -13.33 -27.85
N LEU A 207 -15.30 -13.48 -26.54
CA LEU A 207 -15.30 -12.41 -25.56
C LEU A 207 -13.91 -11.80 -25.37
N SER A 208 -13.87 -10.53 -24.93
CA SER A 208 -12.62 -9.83 -24.64
C SER A 208 -11.81 -10.49 -23.54
N THR A 209 -10.51 -10.58 -23.73
CA THR A 209 -9.53 -10.95 -22.68
C THR A 209 -8.66 -9.76 -22.29
N ALA A 210 -9.12 -8.53 -22.52
CA ALA A 210 -8.53 -7.32 -21.96
C ALA A 210 -8.61 -7.36 -20.44
N ILE A 211 -7.66 -6.71 -19.78
CA ILE A 211 -7.50 -6.75 -18.33
C ILE A 211 -7.97 -5.42 -17.76
N GLY A 212 -8.79 -5.47 -16.72
CA GLY A 212 -9.16 -4.29 -15.93
C GLY A 212 -8.06 -3.82 -14.98
N ASP A 213 -8.33 -2.75 -14.25
CA ASP A 213 -7.34 -2.09 -13.36
C ASP A 213 -6.80 -3.00 -12.24
N GLU A 214 -7.58 -4.00 -11.83
CA GLU A 214 -7.23 -4.94 -10.76
C GLU A 214 -6.70 -6.30 -11.28
N GLY A 215 -6.42 -6.40 -12.58
CA GLY A 215 -5.77 -7.57 -13.18
C GLY A 215 -6.70 -8.70 -13.62
N GLY A 216 -8.00 -8.65 -13.31
CA GLY A 216 -9.03 -9.56 -13.84
C GLY A 216 -9.38 -9.25 -15.28
N PHE A 217 -9.93 -10.24 -16.04
CA PHE A 217 -10.47 -9.97 -17.37
C PHE A 217 -11.70 -9.07 -17.31
N ALA A 218 -11.89 -8.26 -18.34
CA ALA A 218 -12.98 -7.30 -18.44
C ALA A 218 -13.86 -7.55 -19.69
N PRO A 219 -14.53 -8.73 -19.80
CA PRO A 219 -15.42 -9.00 -20.92
C PRO A 219 -16.76 -8.26 -20.76
N ASP A 220 -17.43 -7.98 -21.88
CA ASP A 220 -18.85 -7.66 -21.89
C ASP A 220 -19.66 -8.93 -21.72
N LEU A 221 -20.43 -9.01 -20.64
CA LEU A 221 -21.32 -10.13 -20.35
C LEU A 221 -22.78 -9.66 -20.41
N ALA A 222 -23.69 -10.59 -20.75
CA ALA A 222 -25.12 -10.28 -20.83
C ALA A 222 -25.73 -9.92 -19.45
N ASP A 223 -25.20 -10.52 -18.40
CA ASP A 223 -25.52 -10.24 -16.99
C ASP A 223 -24.38 -10.67 -16.08
N SER A 224 -24.50 -10.41 -14.78
CA SER A 224 -23.51 -10.78 -13.76
C SER A 224 -23.69 -12.21 -13.19
N ARG A 225 -24.44 -13.08 -13.86
CA ARG A 225 -24.72 -14.46 -13.42
C ARG A 225 -23.94 -15.49 -14.19
#